data_ef1252e21a3f7b81fc667ebf108adf0c
#
_entry.id   ef1252e21a3f7b81fc667ebf108adf0c
#
_cell.length_a   1.000
_cell.length_b   1.000
_cell.length_c   1.000
_cell.angle_alpha   90.00
_cell.angle_beta   90.00
_cell.angle_gamma   90.00
#
_symmetry.space_group_name_H-M   'P 1'
#
loop_
_entity.id
_entity.type
_entity.pdbx_description
1 polymer ?
#
loop_
_entity_poly.entity_id
_entity_poly.type
_entity_poly.pdbx_seq_one_letter_code
_entity_poly.pdbx_strand_id
1 'polypeptide(L)' 'MTDRRKYAGELRVGDIWTQRRQDRAARSYRVIAIAPGLAPITIRVTGESVTTGQRRTMDFFLVNRVEVREEPT' A
#
# COMPACT_ATOMS: atom_id res chain seq x y z
N MET A 1 -4.41 -12.01 -13.87
CA MET A 1 -4.43 -11.26 -12.60
C MET A 1 -4.58 -9.78 -12.90
N THR A 2 -5.53 -9.14 -12.30
CA THR A 2 -5.84 -7.75 -12.58
C THR A 2 -5.46 -6.89 -11.39
N ASP A 3 -4.69 -5.83 -11.64
CA ASP A 3 -4.40 -4.85 -10.61
C ASP A 3 -5.54 -3.85 -10.54
N ARG A 4 -5.92 -3.52 -9.33
CA ARG A 4 -6.93 -2.51 -9.07
C ARG A 4 -6.32 -1.31 -8.39
N ARG A 5 -6.97 -0.16 -8.58
CA ARG A 5 -6.61 1.02 -7.83
C ARG A 5 -7.68 1.27 -6.76
N LYS A 6 -7.21 1.51 -5.55
CA LYS A 6 -8.04 1.91 -4.43
C LYS A 6 -7.60 3.26 -3.92
N TYR A 7 -8.49 3.97 -3.26
CA TYR A 7 -8.06 5.09 -2.44
C TYR A 7 -7.29 4.54 -1.23
N ALA A 8 -6.28 5.28 -0.78
CA ALA A 8 -5.48 4.83 0.35
C ALA A 8 -6.35 4.58 1.59
N GLY A 9 -7.40 5.38 1.77
CA GLY A 9 -8.34 5.19 2.87
C GLY A 9 -9.12 3.89 2.83
N GLU A 10 -9.10 3.18 1.71
CA GLU A 10 -9.79 1.89 1.55
C GLU A 10 -8.86 0.70 1.75
N LEU A 11 -7.58 0.94 2.01
CA LEU A 11 -6.64 -0.15 2.23
C LEU A 11 -6.98 -0.92 3.50
N ARG A 12 -6.79 -2.22 3.45
CA ARG A 12 -7.02 -3.12 4.58
C ARG A 12 -5.80 -4.00 4.81
N VAL A 13 -5.66 -4.47 6.03
CA VAL A 13 -4.62 -5.45 6.35
C VAL A 13 -4.79 -6.66 5.43
N GLY A 14 -3.70 -7.08 4.81
CA GLY A 14 -3.69 -8.16 3.85
C GLY A 14 -3.67 -7.71 2.39
N ASP A 15 -4.05 -6.47 2.10
CA ASP A 15 -3.94 -5.94 0.75
C ASP A 15 -2.46 -5.86 0.35
N ILE A 16 -2.19 -6.06 -0.93
CA ILE A 16 -0.85 -5.87 -1.49
C ILE A 16 -0.91 -4.69 -2.43
N TRP A 17 -0.12 -3.66 -2.13
CA TRP A 17 -0.04 -2.52 -3.04
C TRP A 17 1.31 -2.52 -3.75
N THR A 18 1.33 -1.99 -4.97
CA THR A 18 2.52 -1.88 -5.77
C THR A 18 2.94 -0.42 -5.88
N GLN A 19 4.19 -0.14 -5.57
CA GLN A 19 4.78 1.17 -5.71
C GLN A 19 5.68 1.16 -6.92
N ARG A 20 5.38 2.03 -7.89
CA ARG A 20 6.17 2.15 -9.11
C ARG A 20 6.93 3.45 -9.10
N ARG A 21 8.19 3.38 -9.52
CA ARG A 21 9.03 4.54 -9.70
C ARG A 21 9.60 4.53 -11.11
N GLN A 22 9.85 5.71 -11.67
CA GLN A 22 10.30 5.83 -13.05
C GLN A 22 11.61 5.12 -13.31
N ASP A 23 12.52 5.15 -12.37
CA ASP A 23 13.89 4.67 -12.52
C ASP A 23 14.18 3.35 -11.84
N ARG A 24 13.17 2.69 -11.30
CA ARG A 24 13.37 1.47 -10.51
C ARG A 24 12.27 0.46 -10.80
N ALA A 25 12.59 -0.80 -10.51
CA ALA A 25 11.60 -1.86 -10.58
C ALA A 25 10.48 -1.60 -9.58
N ALA A 26 9.27 -1.96 -9.95
CA ALA A 26 8.13 -1.85 -9.06
C ALA A 26 8.32 -2.75 -7.85
N ARG A 27 7.89 -2.27 -6.68
CA ARG A 27 7.95 -3.04 -5.44
C ARG A 27 6.56 -3.20 -4.88
N SER A 28 6.30 -4.38 -4.34
CA SER A 28 5.01 -4.67 -3.74
C SER A 28 5.16 -4.92 -2.25
N TYR A 29 4.16 -4.44 -1.51
CA TYR A 29 4.13 -4.56 -0.05
C TYR A 29 2.79 -5.07 0.40
N ARG A 30 2.81 -5.94 1.40
CA ARG A 30 1.58 -6.40 2.06
C ARG A 30 1.29 -5.50 3.24
N VAL A 31 0.07 -5.00 3.32
CA VAL A 31 -0.35 -4.19 4.46
C VAL A 31 -0.41 -5.08 5.70
N ILE A 32 0.32 -4.72 6.74
CA ILE A 32 0.33 -5.45 8.01
C ILE A 32 -0.27 -4.64 9.16
N ALA A 33 -0.34 -3.32 9.02
CA ALA A 33 -0.96 -2.48 10.03
C ALA A 33 -1.43 -1.17 9.41
N ILE A 34 -2.50 -0.62 9.93
CA ILE A 34 -3.07 0.64 9.49
C ILE A 34 -3.40 1.47 10.72
N ALA A 35 -3.06 2.75 10.68
CA ALA A 35 -3.33 3.68 11.77
C ALA A 35 -3.62 5.07 11.19
N PRO A 36 -4.26 5.97 11.97
CA PRO A 36 -4.40 7.35 11.53
C PRO A 36 -3.03 7.99 11.28
N GLY A 37 -2.92 8.78 10.22
CA GLY A 37 -1.71 9.53 9.95
C GLY A 37 -1.56 10.72 10.87
N LEU A 38 -0.41 11.39 10.79
CA LEU A 38 -0.14 12.57 11.61
C LEU A 38 -0.97 13.76 11.15
N ALA A 39 -1.18 13.92 9.86
CA ALA A 39 -2.00 14.99 9.32
C ALA A 39 -3.47 14.56 9.26
N PRO A 40 -4.44 15.53 9.27
CA PRO A 40 -5.86 15.20 9.41
C PRO A 40 -6.45 14.29 8.34
N ILE A 41 -6.00 14.36 7.12
CA ILE A 41 -6.59 13.58 6.03
C ILE A 41 -5.61 12.52 5.51
N THR A 42 -4.83 11.96 6.42
CA THR A 42 -3.84 10.96 6.07
C THR A 42 -4.06 9.66 6.84
N ILE A 43 -3.50 8.59 6.29
CA ILE A 43 -3.50 7.28 6.90
C ILE A 43 -2.07 6.77 6.90
N ARG A 44 -1.67 6.16 7.99
CA ARG A 44 -0.35 5.55 8.12
C ARG A 44 -0.46 4.06 7.84
N VAL A 45 0.28 3.59 6.86
CA VAL A 45 0.24 2.20 6.44
C VAL A 45 1.61 1.60 6.65
N THR A 46 1.67 0.51 7.39
CA THR A 46 2.89 -0.29 7.53
C THR A 46 2.78 -1.48 6.59
N GLY A 47 3.77 -1.61 5.72
CA GLY A 47 3.82 -2.68 4.75
C GLY A 47 5.05 -3.53 4.91
N GLU A 48 4.96 -4.77 4.47
CA GLU A 48 6.07 -5.69 4.43
C GLU A 48 6.33 -6.08 2.99
N SER A 49 7.58 -5.89 2.54
CA SER A 49 7.95 -6.25 1.17
C SER A 49 7.67 -7.73 0.92
N VAL A 50 6.95 -8.03 -0.15
CA VAL A 50 6.65 -9.42 -0.50
C VAL A 50 7.89 -10.15 -1.01
N THR A 51 8.94 -9.42 -1.37
CA THR A 51 10.19 -10.00 -1.87
C THR A 51 11.21 -10.20 -0.76
N THR A 52 11.41 -9.18 0.08
CA THR A 52 12.50 -9.19 1.07
C THR A 52 12.02 -9.36 2.51
N GLY A 53 10.74 -9.14 2.78
CA GLY A 53 10.21 -9.13 4.13
C GLY A 53 10.50 -7.86 4.91
N GLN A 54 11.18 -6.90 4.30
CA GLN A 54 11.51 -5.65 4.96
C GLN A 54 10.26 -4.81 5.19
N ARG A 55 10.13 -4.23 6.36
CA ARG A 55 8.97 -3.43 6.71
C ARG A 55 9.23 -1.95 6.43
N ARG A 56 8.17 -1.28 5.99
CA ARG A 56 8.17 0.16 5.76
C ARG A 56 6.87 0.76 6.23
N THR A 57 6.95 1.97 6.78
CA THR A 57 5.78 2.72 7.17
C THR A 57 5.70 3.96 6.29
N MET A 58 4.52 4.20 5.72
CA MET A 58 4.27 5.34 4.84
C MET A 58 2.97 6.00 5.21
N ASP A 59 2.93 7.33 5.07
CA ASP A 59 1.69 8.08 5.20
C ASP A 59 1.18 8.41 3.80
N PHE A 60 -0.11 8.16 3.59
CA PHE A 60 -0.80 8.51 2.36
C PHE A 60 -1.95 9.46 2.68
N PHE A 61 -2.25 10.35 1.76
CA PHE A 61 -3.54 11.04 1.82
C PHE A 61 -4.65 10.04 1.55
N LEU A 62 -5.76 10.19 2.26
CA LEU A 62 -6.89 9.27 2.13
C LEU A 62 -7.40 9.15 0.68
N VAL A 63 -7.28 10.24 -0.08
CA VAL A 63 -7.76 10.30 -1.46
C VAL A 63 -6.71 9.92 -2.50
N ASN A 64 -5.50 9.57 -2.08
CA ASN A 64 -4.50 9.07 -3.01
C ASN A 64 -4.92 7.70 -3.52
N ARG A 65 -4.69 7.48 -4.80
CA ARG A 65 -4.93 6.17 -5.39
C ARG A 65 -3.67 5.33 -5.32
N VAL A 66 -3.82 4.09 -4.88
CA VAL A 66 -2.73 3.13 -4.84
C VAL A 66 -3.12 1.92 -5.67
N GLU A 67 -2.14 1.36 -6.36
CA GLU A 67 -2.34 0.16 -7.16
C GLU A 67 -2.33 -1.05 -6.23
N VAL A 68 -3.41 -1.80 -6.21
CA VAL A 68 -3.57 -2.95 -5.33
C VAL A 68 -3.67 -4.20 -6.17
N ARG A 69 -2.92 -5.23 -5.79
CA ARG A 69 -3.00 -6.52 -6.44
C ARG A 69 -4.21 -7.27 -5.92
N GLU A 70 -5.06 -7.72 -6.84
CA GLU A 70 -6.19 -8.55 -6.48
C GLU A 70 -5.75 -9.99 -6.48
N GLU A 71 -5.85 -10.64 -5.33
CA GLU A 71 -5.49 -12.05 -5.23
C GLU A 71 -6.69 -12.92 -5.61
N PRO A 72 -6.49 -13.94 -6.43
CA PRO A 72 -7.55 -14.89 -6.70
C PRO A 72 -7.87 -15.67 -5.42
N THR A 73 -9.12 -15.78 -5.14
CA THR A 73 -9.59 -16.58 -4.01
C THR A 73 -9.93 -17.99 -4.45
#